data_ad7ef19e3e8c6899c77581fd6684c47d
#
_entry.id   ad7ef19e3e8c6899c77581fd6684c47d
#
_cell.length_a   1.000
_cell.length_b   1.000
_cell.length_c   1.000
_cell.angle_alpha   90.00
_cell.angle_beta   90.00
_cell.angle_gamma   90.00
#
_symmetry.space_group_name_H-M   'P 1'
#
loop_
_entity.id
_entity.type
_entity.pdbx_description
1 polymer ?
#
loop_
_entity_poly.entity_id
_entity_poly.type
_entity_poly.pdbx_seq_one_letter_code
_entity_poly.pdbx_strand_id
1 'polypeptide(L)'
;MELTEVTKFRRAVLTGLARFTWQGTLPEHIYDILYSVVTEDSPRVRCCVHKERAVLKNRINMALGLTVGLNIVEASKIALTEPVNKALPIIDVLPEACDQWPIDKFLVTDACRHCVAHKCMNKCPKKAI
;
A
#
# COMPACT_ATOMS: atom_id res chain seq x y z
N MET A 1 -6.09 18.44 8.84
CA MET A 1 -4.93 17.55 8.68
C MET A 1 -5.27 16.57 7.56
N GLU A 2 -4.56 16.66 6.45
CA GLU A 2 -4.82 15.83 5.30
C GLU A 2 -4.32 14.40 5.53
N LEU A 3 -5.15 13.41 5.23
CA LEU A 3 -4.79 12.01 5.44
C LEU A 3 -3.84 11.56 4.32
N THR A 4 -2.75 10.90 4.69
CA THR A 4 -1.86 10.28 3.70
C THR A 4 -2.61 9.18 2.92
N GLU A 5 -2.23 8.93 1.67
CA GLU A 5 -2.83 7.87 0.84
C GLU A 5 -2.77 6.50 1.53
N VAL A 6 -1.65 6.20 2.19
CA VAL A 6 -1.52 4.97 2.98
C VAL A 6 -2.59 4.86 4.08
N THR A 7 -2.90 5.97 4.75
CA THR A 7 -3.95 5.99 5.79
C THR A 7 -5.33 5.82 5.19
N LYS A 8 -5.60 6.40 4.02
CA LYS A 8 -6.86 6.22 3.29
C LYS A 8 -7.06 4.75 2.90
N PHE A 9 -6.04 4.12 2.29
CA PHE A 9 -6.06 2.70 1.95
C PHE A 9 -6.28 1.81 3.18
N ARG A 10 -5.55 2.07 4.26
CA ARG A 10 -5.70 1.31 5.51
C ARG A 10 -7.12 1.39 6.05
N ARG A 11 -7.70 2.59 6.09
CA ARG A 11 -9.09 2.77 6.54
C ARG A 11 -10.08 2.03 5.66
N ALA A 12 -9.95 2.13 4.34
CA ALA A 12 -10.84 1.46 3.40
C ALA A 12 -10.81 -0.07 3.57
N VAL A 13 -9.61 -0.66 3.71
CA VAL A 13 -9.44 -2.10 3.97
C VAL A 13 -10.09 -2.50 5.28
N LEU A 14 -9.77 -1.83 6.38
CA LEU A 14 -10.31 -2.17 7.70
C LEU A 14 -11.83 -2.01 7.75
N THR A 15 -12.37 -1.00 7.09
CA THR A 15 -13.83 -0.80 7.00
C THR A 15 -14.49 -1.93 6.22
N GLY A 16 -13.91 -2.33 5.09
CA GLY A 16 -14.42 -3.45 4.28
C GLY A 16 -14.39 -4.77 5.05
N LEU A 17 -13.27 -5.07 5.70
CA LEU A 17 -13.11 -6.27 6.52
C LEU A 17 -14.13 -6.31 7.66
N ALA A 18 -14.24 -5.23 8.44
CA ALA A 18 -15.20 -5.16 9.53
C ALA A 18 -16.64 -5.35 9.06
N ARG A 19 -17.01 -4.71 7.95
CA ARG A 19 -18.35 -4.80 7.36
C ARG A 19 -18.71 -6.23 6.99
N PHE A 20 -17.88 -6.89 6.18
CA PHE A 20 -18.17 -8.25 5.71
C PHE A 20 -18.01 -9.31 6.79
N THR A 21 -17.13 -9.09 7.77
CA THR A 21 -17.05 -9.95 8.98
C THR A 21 -18.34 -9.87 9.79
N TRP A 22 -18.85 -8.66 10.00
CA TRP A 22 -20.11 -8.45 10.71
C TRP A 22 -21.30 -9.10 10.00
N GLN A 23 -21.31 -9.08 8.67
CA GLN A 23 -22.34 -9.70 7.84
C GLN A 23 -22.17 -11.23 7.73
N GLY A 24 -21.05 -11.80 8.16
CA GLY A 24 -20.75 -13.22 8.01
C GLY A 24 -20.41 -13.66 6.57
N THR A 25 -20.18 -12.72 5.66
CA THR A 25 -19.97 -12.97 4.23
C THR A 25 -18.53 -12.65 3.76
N LEU A 26 -17.59 -12.56 4.70
CA LEU A 26 -16.22 -12.16 4.41
C LEU A 26 -15.53 -12.99 3.32
N PRO A 27 -15.58 -14.34 3.32
CA PRO A 27 -14.88 -15.14 2.31
C PRO A 27 -15.42 -14.93 0.89
N GLU A 28 -16.70 -14.59 0.76
CA GLU A 28 -17.38 -14.39 -0.52
C GLU A 28 -17.03 -13.03 -1.13
N HIS A 29 -16.88 -12.00 -0.26
CA HIS A 29 -16.69 -10.61 -0.66
C HIS A 29 -15.28 -10.07 -0.44
N ILE A 30 -14.31 -10.93 -0.09
CA ILE A 30 -12.93 -10.48 0.19
C ILE A 30 -12.27 -9.83 -1.03
N TYR A 31 -12.57 -10.29 -2.23
CA TYR A 31 -12.09 -9.69 -3.47
C TYR A 31 -12.78 -8.35 -3.79
N ASP A 32 -14.02 -8.16 -3.34
CA ASP A 32 -14.72 -6.89 -3.54
C ASP A 32 -14.02 -5.76 -2.79
N ILE A 33 -13.46 -6.05 -1.60
CA ILE A 33 -12.61 -5.11 -0.88
C ILE A 33 -11.40 -4.71 -1.74
N LEU A 34 -10.72 -5.70 -2.33
CA LEU A 34 -9.52 -5.48 -3.13
C LEU A 34 -9.80 -4.57 -4.33
N TYR A 35 -10.86 -4.87 -5.07
CA TYR A 35 -11.20 -4.15 -6.31
C TYR A 35 -11.87 -2.81 -6.05
N SER A 36 -12.56 -2.63 -4.93
CA SER A 36 -13.15 -1.33 -4.56
C SER A 36 -12.11 -0.33 -4.05
N VAL A 37 -11.05 -0.83 -3.39
CA VAL A 37 -9.99 0.02 -2.85
C VAL A 37 -8.96 0.41 -3.92
N VAL A 38 -8.65 -0.51 -4.86
CA VAL A 38 -7.69 -0.28 -5.94
C VAL A 38 -8.38 -0.49 -7.28
N THR A 39 -8.93 0.58 -7.82
CA THR A 39 -9.54 0.63 -9.16
C THR A 39 -8.51 0.97 -10.23
N GLU A 40 -8.87 0.82 -11.50
CA GLU A 40 -8.00 1.21 -12.64
C GLU A 40 -7.69 2.72 -12.64
N ASP A 41 -8.64 3.53 -12.15
CA ASP A 41 -8.54 5.00 -12.11
C ASP A 41 -7.97 5.54 -10.78
N SER A 42 -7.66 4.66 -9.82
CA SER A 42 -7.10 5.09 -8.54
C SER A 42 -5.75 5.79 -8.72
N PRO A 43 -5.44 6.81 -7.91
CA PRO A 43 -4.12 7.41 -7.89
C PRO A 43 -3.04 6.35 -7.67
N ARG A 44 -2.07 6.29 -8.57
CA ARG A 44 -1.01 5.29 -8.51
C ARG A 44 0.13 5.79 -7.63
N VAL A 45 0.34 5.10 -6.53
CA VAL A 45 1.50 5.31 -5.66
C VAL A 45 2.67 4.44 -6.11
N ARG A 46 2.36 3.29 -6.75
CA ARG A 46 3.35 2.32 -7.26
C ARG A 46 3.29 2.20 -8.78
N CYS A 47 4.15 1.34 -9.33
CA CYS A 47 4.34 1.21 -10.78
C CYS A 47 3.06 0.84 -11.56
N CYS A 48 2.17 0.07 -10.98
CA CYS A 48 0.93 -0.37 -11.64
C CYS A 48 -0.13 -0.86 -10.65
N VAL A 49 -1.37 -0.98 -11.13
CA VAL A 49 -2.51 -1.48 -10.37
C VAL A 49 -2.30 -2.90 -9.85
N HIS A 50 -1.60 -3.74 -10.59
CA HIS A 50 -1.32 -5.12 -10.18
C HIS A 50 -0.40 -5.17 -8.95
N LYS A 51 0.60 -4.30 -8.90
CA LYS A 51 1.49 -4.17 -7.74
C LYS A 51 0.74 -3.65 -6.53
N GLU A 52 -0.13 -2.65 -6.70
CA GLU A 52 -0.99 -2.14 -5.62
C GLU A 52 -1.89 -3.24 -5.07
N ARG A 53 -2.54 -4.01 -5.93
CA ARG A 53 -3.41 -5.13 -5.53
C ARG A 53 -2.63 -6.25 -4.83
N ALA A 54 -1.41 -6.55 -5.27
CA ALA A 54 -0.55 -7.54 -4.60
C ALA A 54 -0.19 -7.11 -3.17
N VAL A 55 0.22 -5.86 -2.99
CA VAL A 55 0.48 -5.30 -1.66
C VAL A 55 -0.79 -5.28 -0.80
N LEU A 56 -1.93 -4.96 -1.40
CA LEU A 56 -3.20 -4.92 -0.68
C LEU A 56 -3.64 -6.29 -0.18
N LYS A 57 -3.40 -7.36 -0.95
CA LYS A 57 -3.63 -8.76 -0.51
C LYS A 57 -2.85 -9.08 0.76
N ASN A 58 -1.57 -8.74 0.79
CA ASN A 58 -0.73 -8.93 1.97
C ASN A 58 -1.21 -8.09 3.17
N ARG A 59 -1.65 -6.86 2.94
CA ARG A 59 -2.24 -6.01 3.98
C ARG A 59 -3.55 -6.58 4.53
N ILE A 60 -4.36 -7.20 3.69
CA ILE A 60 -5.57 -7.91 4.12
C ILE A 60 -5.20 -9.08 5.04
N ASN A 61 -4.23 -9.91 4.65
CA ASN A 61 -3.75 -11.03 5.48
C ASN A 61 -3.27 -10.54 6.85
N MET A 62 -2.46 -9.50 6.88
CA MET A 62 -1.99 -8.90 8.14
C MET A 62 -3.14 -8.33 8.99
N ALA A 63 -4.12 -7.68 8.36
CA ALA A 63 -5.29 -7.16 9.06
C ALA A 63 -6.18 -8.26 9.66
N LEU A 64 -6.14 -9.46 9.07
CA LEU A 64 -6.79 -10.67 9.60
C LEU A 64 -5.95 -11.38 10.68
N GLY A 65 -4.76 -10.87 11.01
CA GLY A 65 -3.86 -11.47 12.00
C GLY A 65 -3.13 -12.71 11.48
N LEU A 66 -2.88 -12.78 10.18
CA LEU A 66 -2.23 -13.91 9.50
C LEU A 66 -0.94 -13.48 8.81
N THR A 67 -0.11 -14.46 8.47
CA THR A 67 1.14 -14.22 7.73
C THR A 67 0.87 -13.79 6.29
N VAL A 68 1.80 -13.03 5.74
CA VAL A 68 1.77 -12.59 4.34
C VAL A 68 1.91 -13.78 3.37
N GLY A 69 1.42 -13.61 2.15
CA GLY A 69 1.55 -14.61 1.08
C GLY A 69 0.44 -15.67 1.02
N LEU A 70 -0.48 -15.70 1.97
CA LEU A 70 -1.63 -16.59 1.93
C LEU A 70 -2.64 -16.12 0.86
N ASN A 71 -3.39 -17.08 0.31
CA ASN A 71 -4.56 -16.75 -0.50
C ASN A 71 -5.60 -16.05 0.41
N ILE A 72 -6.10 -14.88 -0.02
CA ILE A 72 -6.98 -14.06 0.81
C ILE A 72 -8.33 -14.73 1.15
N VAL A 73 -8.82 -15.64 0.30
CA VAL A 73 -10.04 -16.40 0.57
C VAL A 73 -9.78 -17.45 1.67
N GLU A 74 -8.65 -18.16 1.59
CA GLU A 74 -8.25 -19.09 2.64
C GLU A 74 -7.99 -18.36 3.96
N ALA A 75 -7.26 -17.24 3.88
CA ALA A 75 -6.99 -16.38 5.02
C ALA A 75 -8.29 -15.91 5.71
N SER A 76 -9.30 -15.52 4.93
CA SER A 76 -10.59 -15.11 5.49
C SER A 76 -11.35 -16.25 6.20
N LYS A 77 -11.26 -17.47 5.68
CA LYS A 77 -11.85 -18.66 6.34
C LYS A 77 -11.13 -18.98 7.63
N ILE A 78 -9.79 -19.01 7.62
CA ILE A 78 -8.97 -19.24 8.82
C ILE A 78 -9.29 -18.21 9.89
N ALA A 79 -9.32 -16.92 9.52
CA ALA A 79 -9.61 -15.85 10.48
C ALA A 79 -10.99 -15.92 11.14
N LEU A 80 -11.97 -16.57 10.49
CA LEU A 80 -13.30 -16.78 11.05
C LEU A 80 -13.40 -18.02 11.95
N THR A 81 -12.52 -19.00 11.75
CA THR A 81 -12.59 -20.31 12.43
C THR A 81 -11.55 -20.47 13.53
N GLU A 82 -10.41 -19.83 13.40
CA GLU A 82 -9.28 -19.99 14.31
C GLU A 82 -9.09 -18.74 15.20
N PRO A 83 -8.66 -18.92 16.46
CA PRO A 83 -8.29 -17.80 17.31
C PRO A 83 -7.02 -17.11 16.77
N VAL A 84 -6.92 -15.82 16.96
CA VAL A 84 -5.74 -15.03 16.57
C VAL A 84 -4.47 -15.64 17.15
N ASN A 85 -3.51 -15.97 16.30
CA ASN A 85 -2.23 -16.50 16.73
C ASN A 85 -1.38 -15.41 17.40
N LYS A 86 -1.31 -15.46 18.73
CA LYS A 86 -0.54 -14.50 19.54
C LYS A 86 0.98 -14.62 19.38
N ALA A 87 1.46 -15.67 18.74
CA ALA A 87 2.90 -15.86 18.47
C ALA A 87 3.39 -15.07 17.25
N LEU A 88 2.49 -14.49 16.46
CA LEU A 88 2.88 -13.64 15.33
C LEU A 88 3.47 -12.30 15.83
N PRO A 89 4.44 -11.75 15.11
CA PRO A 89 5.00 -10.45 15.46
C PRO A 89 3.93 -9.36 15.39
N ILE A 90 3.96 -8.42 16.32
CA ILE A 90 3.03 -7.27 16.36
C ILE A 90 3.28 -6.33 15.17
N ILE A 91 4.51 -6.29 14.69
CA ILE A 91 4.93 -5.46 13.56
C ILE A 91 5.52 -6.40 12.50
N ASP A 92 5.04 -6.28 11.29
CA ASP A 92 5.58 -6.95 10.13
C ASP A 92 5.89 -5.95 9.02
N VAL A 93 6.87 -6.27 8.18
CA VAL A 93 7.32 -5.40 7.09
C VAL A 93 7.01 -6.07 5.77
N LEU A 94 6.31 -5.35 4.90
CA LEU A 94 6.04 -5.75 3.53
C LEU A 94 7.09 -5.13 2.59
N PRO A 95 8.11 -5.86 2.16
CA PRO A 95 9.13 -5.33 1.25
C PRO A 95 8.52 -4.81 -0.06
N GLU A 96 7.47 -5.48 -0.55
CA GLU A 96 6.77 -5.11 -1.77
C GLU A 96 5.97 -3.80 -1.61
N ALA A 97 5.68 -3.41 -0.37
CA ALA A 97 4.96 -2.18 -0.06
C ALA A 97 5.86 -0.95 -0.01
N CYS A 98 7.15 -1.11 -0.27
CA CYS A 98 8.07 0.01 -0.41
C CYS A 98 7.53 0.97 -1.45
N ASP A 99 7.41 2.24 -1.07
CA ASP A 99 7.04 3.29 -2.00
C ASP A 99 8.12 3.40 -3.07
N GLN A 100 7.74 3.88 -4.24
CA GLN A 100 8.70 4.10 -5.31
C GLN A 100 9.78 5.05 -4.79
N TRP A 101 10.91 4.47 -4.36
CA TRP A 101 12.09 5.25 -4.06
C TRP A 101 12.49 5.95 -5.35
N PRO A 102 12.67 7.25 -5.36
CA PRO A 102 13.15 7.96 -6.54
C PRO A 102 14.60 7.54 -6.77
N ILE A 103 14.76 6.42 -7.49
CA ILE A 103 16.07 5.98 -7.96
C ILE A 103 16.56 7.09 -8.89
N ASP A 104 17.72 7.64 -8.58
CA ASP A 104 18.39 8.66 -9.38
C ASP A 104 17.70 10.04 -9.49
N LYS A 105 16.86 10.42 -8.55
CA LYS A 105 16.37 11.80 -8.50
C LYS A 105 17.19 12.63 -7.53
N PHE A 106 18.01 13.50 -8.08
CA PHE A 106 18.53 14.64 -7.33
C PHE A 106 17.38 15.64 -7.19
N LEU A 107 16.99 15.92 -5.96
CA LEU A 107 15.98 16.92 -5.67
C LEU A 107 16.68 18.25 -5.36
N VAL A 108 16.36 19.28 -6.12
CA VAL A 108 16.74 20.66 -5.76
C VAL A 108 15.78 21.12 -4.67
N THR A 109 16.28 21.27 -3.46
CA THR A 109 15.50 21.72 -2.30
C THR A 109 15.38 23.26 -2.29
N ASP A 110 14.50 23.79 -1.44
CA ASP A 110 14.33 25.22 -1.20
C ASP A 110 15.60 25.91 -0.66
N ALA A 111 16.60 25.11 -0.23
CA ALA A 111 17.93 25.61 0.11
C ALA A 111 18.75 26.06 -1.10
N CYS A 112 18.28 25.82 -2.32
CA CYS A 112 18.92 26.29 -3.55
C CYS A 112 18.92 27.82 -3.59
N ARG A 113 20.12 28.41 -3.73
CA ARG A 113 20.30 29.86 -3.81
C ARG A 113 20.12 30.46 -5.21
N HIS A 114 19.71 29.67 -6.19
CA HIS A 114 19.52 30.11 -7.58
C HIS A 114 20.72 30.95 -8.10
N CYS A 115 21.93 30.40 -7.96
CA CYS A 115 23.16 31.12 -8.30
C CYS A 115 23.18 31.52 -9.80
N VAL A 116 23.71 32.69 -10.10
CA VAL A 116 23.74 33.27 -11.47
C VAL A 116 24.47 32.35 -12.48
N ALA A 117 25.42 31.56 -12.04
CA ALA A 117 26.20 30.70 -12.91
C ALA A 117 25.43 29.49 -13.45
N HIS A 118 24.32 29.07 -12.81
CA HIS A 118 23.47 27.93 -13.19
C HIS A 118 24.23 26.68 -13.66
N LYS A 119 25.38 26.39 -13.05
CA LYS A 119 26.26 25.31 -13.49
C LYS A 119 25.57 23.92 -13.44
N CYS A 120 24.73 23.69 -12.46
CA CYS A 120 23.93 22.45 -12.35
C CYS A 120 22.96 22.32 -13.54
N MET A 121 22.23 23.38 -13.88
CA MET A 121 21.29 23.38 -15.00
C MET A 121 22.04 23.23 -16.35
N ASN A 122 23.14 23.98 -16.54
CA ASN A 122 23.91 23.96 -17.78
C ASN A 122 24.62 22.60 -18.02
N LYS A 123 24.90 21.85 -16.98
CA LYS A 123 25.57 20.53 -17.06
C LYS A 123 24.59 19.37 -17.02
N CYS A 124 23.31 19.61 -16.79
CA CYS A 124 22.33 18.53 -16.75
C CYS A 124 21.97 18.07 -18.17
N PRO A 125 22.37 16.85 -18.59
CA PRO A 125 22.09 16.39 -19.97
C PRO A 125 20.60 16.13 -20.20
N LYS A 126 19.84 15.87 -19.12
CA LYS A 126 18.42 15.61 -19.16
C LYS A 126 17.54 16.85 -18.95
N LYS A 127 18.16 18.00 -18.70
CA LYS A 127 17.44 19.25 -18.35
C LYS A 127 16.39 19.06 -17.25
N ALA A 128 16.72 18.29 -16.24
CA ALA A 128 15.81 17.89 -15.16
C ALA A 128 15.88 18.81 -13.93
N ILE A 129 16.69 19.88 -14.01
CA ILE A 129 16.87 20.90 -12.98
C ILE A 129 16.44 22.26 -13.53
#